data_fc209a530bfdef78bee1600b522a8b5d
#
_entry.id   fc209a530bfdef78bee1600b522a8b5d
#
_cell.length_a   1.000
_cell.length_b   1.000
_cell.length_c   1.000
_cell.angle_alpha   90.00
_cell.angle_beta   90.00
_cell.angle_gamma   90.00
#
_symmetry.space_group_name_H-M   'P 1'
#
loop_
_entity.id
_entity.type
_entity.pdbx_description
1 polymer ?
#
loop_
_entity_poly.entity_id
_entity_poly.type
_entity_poly.pdbx_seq_one_letter_code
_entity_poly.pdbx_strand_id
1 'polypeptide(L)'
;TFNPPHLGHLAAARTALDALKLDKLILMPAAVPPHKVLPENSPTQEHRLAMVERMADAMERPGAVEVSTLELEREGKSYTSDTLEAIHRQYPEAELWLLMGTDMFLTLHLWHEPGTILRLAGICAFGRSEQDGEAVFAPQREFLSKTYPDARIATITLPGLVDISSTQLRELLARERGREYLLPSVYGYILMNRLYGTYPCLKHLELPELRACSYSLIRHKRVAHVMGVEEEAVKLAKFWGADPELARHAGILHDCTKYLELAPQLHLCAKYGIELDALEQKAVKLLHSKTGACMARYVFGEPDEVYEAIFWHTTGKADMTLLDKILYMADYIEPNRDFEGVERLRRLAYTDLDQAMLLGVESTIREMEERGVPVHINTIQARQWLLDRGVKLEE
;
A
#
# COMPACT_ATOMS: atom_id res chain seq x y z
N THR A 1 -10.89 -15.88 -5.50
CA THR A 1 -10.07 -15.58 -6.71
C THR A 1 -9.34 -14.24 -6.64
N PHE A 2 -9.87 -13.26 -5.89
CA PHE A 2 -9.30 -11.91 -5.81
C PHE A 2 -8.99 -11.30 -7.21
N ASN A 3 -10.03 -11.12 -8.02
CA ASN A 3 -9.88 -10.67 -9.41
C ASN A 3 -10.80 -9.46 -9.74
N PRO A 4 -10.51 -8.24 -9.18
CA PRO A 4 -9.52 -7.88 -8.15
C PRO A 4 -10.01 -8.15 -6.71
N PRO A 5 -9.09 -8.08 -5.69
CA PRO A 5 -9.50 -7.91 -4.30
C PRO A 5 -10.19 -6.55 -4.12
N HIS A 6 -11.22 -6.46 -3.29
CA HIS A 6 -12.01 -5.26 -3.05
C HIS A 6 -12.37 -5.10 -1.58
N LEU A 7 -12.96 -3.96 -1.20
CA LEU A 7 -13.27 -3.64 0.20
C LEU A 7 -14.17 -4.68 0.88
N GLY A 8 -15.04 -5.37 0.13
CA GLY A 8 -15.83 -6.48 0.66
C GLY A 8 -14.97 -7.66 1.13
N HIS A 9 -13.90 -7.99 0.41
CA HIS A 9 -12.94 -9.03 0.85
C HIS A 9 -12.18 -8.57 2.11
N LEU A 10 -11.76 -7.30 2.15
CA LEU A 10 -11.07 -6.73 3.32
C LEU A 10 -11.96 -6.73 4.56
N ALA A 11 -13.22 -6.30 4.42
CA ALA A 11 -14.20 -6.28 5.50
C ALA A 11 -14.45 -7.69 6.05
N ALA A 12 -14.69 -8.67 5.16
CA ALA A 12 -14.88 -10.06 5.54
C ALA A 12 -13.67 -10.63 6.29
N ALA A 13 -12.45 -10.36 5.78
CA ALA A 13 -11.21 -10.83 6.38
C ALA A 13 -11.01 -10.25 7.80
N ARG A 14 -11.19 -8.94 7.98
CA ARG A 14 -11.09 -8.27 9.29
C ARG A 14 -12.13 -8.78 10.27
N THR A 15 -13.39 -8.84 9.83
CA THR A 15 -14.50 -9.31 10.70
C THR A 15 -14.28 -10.77 11.14
N ALA A 16 -13.83 -11.65 10.24
CA ALA A 16 -13.55 -13.04 10.59
C ALA A 16 -12.41 -13.16 11.61
N LEU A 17 -11.31 -12.41 11.44
CA LEU A 17 -10.21 -12.37 12.40
C LEU A 17 -10.69 -12.04 13.81
N ASP A 18 -11.51 -11.00 13.92
CA ASP A 18 -11.97 -10.50 15.22
C ASP A 18 -13.09 -11.38 15.81
N ALA A 19 -14.09 -11.78 15.00
CA ALA A 19 -15.24 -12.55 15.47
C ALA A 19 -14.89 -13.99 15.88
N LEU A 20 -13.98 -14.63 15.15
CA LEU A 20 -13.53 -15.99 15.43
C LEU A 20 -12.25 -16.01 16.29
N LYS A 21 -11.71 -14.83 16.63
CA LYS A 21 -10.45 -14.68 17.41
C LYS A 21 -9.31 -15.50 16.80
N LEU A 22 -9.14 -15.37 15.49
CA LEU A 22 -8.14 -16.14 14.77
C LEU A 22 -6.73 -15.65 15.08
N ASP A 23 -5.81 -16.57 15.31
CA ASP A 23 -4.37 -16.26 15.47
C ASP A 23 -3.73 -15.91 14.13
N LYS A 24 -4.23 -16.52 13.03
CA LYS A 24 -3.72 -16.31 11.68
C LYS A 24 -4.83 -16.31 10.64
N LEU A 25 -4.71 -15.41 9.66
CA LEU A 25 -5.49 -15.39 8.44
C LEU A 25 -4.58 -15.62 7.23
N ILE A 26 -4.92 -16.57 6.39
CA ILE A 26 -4.21 -16.86 5.15
C ILE A 26 -5.05 -16.36 3.97
N LEU A 27 -4.55 -15.38 3.24
CA LEU A 27 -5.12 -14.90 1.98
C LEU A 27 -4.49 -15.68 0.83
N MET A 28 -5.30 -16.43 0.09
CA MET A 28 -4.81 -17.35 -0.93
C MET A 28 -5.45 -17.05 -2.31
N PRO A 29 -4.70 -16.43 -3.24
CA PRO A 29 -5.16 -16.30 -4.62
C PRO A 29 -5.11 -17.65 -5.33
N ALA A 30 -6.24 -18.06 -5.95
CA ALA A 30 -6.31 -19.29 -6.72
C ALA A 30 -5.62 -19.15 -8.10
N ALA A 31 -4.85 -20.14 -8.54
CA ALA A 31 -4.32 -20.19 -9.91
C ALA A 31 -5.46 -20.37 -10.91
N VAL A 32 -6.08 -21.54 -10.88
CA VAL A 32 -7.23 -21.93 -11.71
C VAL A 32 -8.38 -22.31 -10.79
N PRO A 33 -9.37 -21.43 -10.57
CA PRO A 33 -10.49 -21.76 -9.70
C PRO A 33 -11.33 -22.90 -10.33
N PRO A 34 -11.73 -23.93 -9.55
CA PRO A 34 -12.42 -25.11 -10.11
C PRO A 34 -13.84 -24.79 -10.58
N HIS A 35 -14.48 -23.78 -10.01
CA HIS A 35 -15.88 -23.43 -10.23
C HIS A 35 -16.09 -22.19 -11.12
N LYS A 36 -15.01 -21.54 -11.59
CA LYS A 36 -15.11 -20.33 -12.41
C LYS A 36 -14.08 -20.37 -13.53
N VAL A 37 -14.51 -20.06 -14.73
CA VAL A 37 -13.58 -19.73 -15.82
C VAL A 37 -13.16 -18.28 -15.64
N LEU A 38 -11.85 -18.04 -15.59
CA LEU A 38 -11.33 -16.68 -15.58
C LEU A 38 -11.60 -16.04 -16.96
N PRO A 39 -12.11 -14.81 -17.04
CA PRO A 39 -12.21 -14.08 -18.30
C PRO A 39 -10.85 -14.03 -19.02
N GLU A 40 -10.85 -14.04 -20.36
CA GLU A 40 -9.62 -14.00 -21.17
C GLU A 40 -8.69 -12.84 -20.83
N ASN A 41 -9.24 -11.70 -20.46
CA ASN A 41 -8.50 -10.49 -20.08
C ASN A 41 -8.22 -10.40 -18.57
N SER A 42 -8.27 -11.53 -17.85
CA SER A 42 -7.89 -11.52 -16.42
C SER A 42 -6.40 -11.26 -16.26
N PRO A 43 -5.99 -10.44 -15.27
CA PRO A 43 -4.59 -10.29 -14.94
C PRO A 43 -3.89 -11.61 -14.63
N THR A 44 -2.59 -11.65 -14.89
CA THR A 44 -1.77 -12.83 -14.57
C THR A 44 -1.79 -13.15 -13.06
N GLN A 45 -1.27 -14.31 -12.70
CA GLN A 45 -1.19 -14.73 -11.30
C GLN A 45 -0.35 -13.75 -10.45
N GLU A 46 0.74 -13.25 -11.02
CA GLU A 46 1.64 -12.28 -10.38
C GLU A 46 0.92 -10.96 -10.08
N HIS A 47 0.12 -10.46 -11.01
CA HIS A 47 -0.68 -9.24 -10.78
C HIS A 47 -1.76 -9.47 -9.70
N ARG A 48 -2.42 -10.62 -9.70
CA ARG A 48 -3.42 -10.95 -8.68
C ARG A 48 -2.78 -11.11 -7.29
N LEU A 49 -1.62 -11.76 -7.22
CA LEU A 49 -0.82 -11.88 -6.00
C LEU A 49 -0.44 -10.49 -5.48
N ALA A 50 0.16 -9.64 -6.31
CA ALA A 50 0.58 -8.29 -5.94
C ALA A 50 -0.58 -7.41 -5.42
N MET A 51 -1.79 -7.58 -5.93
CA MET A 51 -2.98 -6.89 -5.40
C MET A 51 -3.42 -7.44 -4.04
N VAL A 52 -3.32 -8.75 -3.81
CA VAL A 52 -3.64 -9.39 -2.52
C VAL A 52 -2.61 -9.00 -1.45
N GLU A 53 -1.34 -8.92 -1.80
CA GLU A 53 -0.27 -8.44 -0.90
C GLU A 53 -0.54 -7.01 -0.42
N ARG A 54 -1.01 -6.12 -1.29
CA ARG A 54 -1.42 -4.75 -0.91
C ARG A 54 -2.62 -4.75 0.03
N MET A 55 -3.57 -5.64 -0.18
CA MET A 55 -4.70 -5.81 0.73
C MET A 55 -4.25 -6.35 2.09
N ALA A 56 -3.34 -7.31 2.12
CA ALA A 56 -2.76 -7.86 3.35
C ALA A 56 -1.99 -6.79 4.14
N ASP A 57 -1.14 -6.02 3.45
CA ASP A 57 -0.37 -4.92 4.05
C ASP A 57 -1.30 -3.86 4.69
N ALA A 58 -2.44 -3.57 4.05
CA ALA A 58 -3.45 -2.63 4.57
C ALA A 58 -4.24 -3.15 5.77
N MET A 59 -4.14 -4.42 6.12
CA MET A 59 -4.77 -4.94 7.34
C MET A 59 -4.01 -4.53 8.60
N GLU A 60 -2.74 -4.16 8.50
CA GLU A 60 -1.87 -3.71 9.62
C GLU A 60 -1.84 -4.69 10.81
N ARG A 61 -1.89 -5.99 10.51
CA ARG A 61 -1.81 -7.09 11.48
C ARG A 61 -0.57 -7.95 11.20
N PRO A 62 0.64 -7.42 11.46
CA PRO A 62 1.87 -8.15 11.17
C PRO A 62 1.93 -9.45 11.97
N GLY A 63 2.27 -10.55 11.28
CA GLY A 63 2.30 -11.90 11.85
C GLY A 63 0.95 -12.61 11.89
N ALA A 64 -0.17 -11.89 11.94
CA ALA A 64 -1.51 -12.49 11.91
C ALA A 64 -2.09 -12.63 10.49
N VAL A 65 -1.58 -11.90 9.50
CA VAL A 65 -2.03 -11.99 8.10
C VAL A 65 -0.89 -12.43 7.21
N GLU A 66 -1.12 -13.47 6.45
CA GLU A 66 -0.17 -14.08 5.52
C GLU A 66 -0.81 -14.20 4.13
N VAL A 67 -0.02 -13.98 3.08
CA VAL A 67 -0.42 -14.28 1.70
C VAL A 67 0.29 -15.57 1.29
N SER A 68 -0.48 -16.59 0.88
CA SER A 68 0.06 -17.88 0.47
C SER A 68 0.00 -18.04 -1.04
N THR A 69 1.09 -18.56 -1.62
CA THR A 69 1.21 -18.93 -3.04
C THR A 69 0.87 -20.38 -3.32
N LEU A 70 0.48 -21.15 -2.30
CA LEU A 70 0.26 -22.60 -2.38
C LEU A 70 -0.61 -23.06 -3.57
N GLU A 71 -1.69 -22.31 -3.87
CA GLU A 71 -2.53 -22.61 -5.03
C GLU A 71 -1.96 -22.12 -6.35
N LEU A 72 -1.11 -21.08 -6.32
CA LEU A 72 -0.44 -20.56 -7.53
C LEU A 72 0.66 -21.50 -8.04
N GLU A 73 1.29 -22.24 -7.15
CA GLU A 73 2.36 -23.20 -7.44
C GLU A 73 1.81 -24.57 -7.91
N ARG A 74 0.50 -24.79 -7.80
CA ARG A 74 -0.13 -26.05 -8.18
C ARG A 74 -0.50 -26.08 -9.67
N GLU A 75 -0.16 -27.16 -10.35
CA GLU A 75 -0.63 -27.39 -11.72
C GLU A 75 -2.11 -27.84 -11.75
N GLY A 76 -2.88 -27.30 -12.68
CA GLY A 76 -4.28 -27.66 -12.86
C GLY A 76 -5.27 -26.94 -11.95
N LYS A 77 -6.43 -27.56 -11.70
CA LYS A 77 -7.48 -26.99 -10.85
C LYS A 77 -7.12 -27.09 -9.37
N SER A 78 -7.27 -25.99 -8.64
CA SER A 78 -7.05 -25.96 -7.19
C SER A 78 -8.34 -26.29 -6.45
N TYR A 79 -8.54 -27.55 -6.08
CA TYR A 79 -9.67 -27.94 -5.24
C TYR A 79 -9.42 -27.54 -3.78
N THR A 80 -10.48 -27.07 -3.12
CA THR A 80 -10.41 -26.61 -1.73
C THR A 80 -10.08 -27.75 -0.75
N SER A 81 -10.55 -28.98 -1.02
CA SER A 81 -10.18 -30.18 -0.27
C SER A 81 -8.67 -30.37 -0.21
N ASP A 82 -8.00 -30.37 -1.39
CA ASP A 82 -6.54 -30.58 -1.48
C ASP A 82 -5.77 -29.46 -0.79
N THR A 83 -6.28 -28.22 -0.88
CA THR A 83 -5.69 -27.04 -0.24
C THR A 83 -5.77 -27.15 1.27
N LEU A 84 -6.93 -27.54 1.82
CA LEU A 84 -7.10 -27.75 3.26
C LEU A 84 -6.25 -28.91 3.78
N GLU A 85 -6.10 -30.00 3.02
CA GLU A 85 -5.19 -31.07 3.39
C GLU A 85 -3.72 -30.63 3.45
N ALA A 86 -3.30 -29.79 2.50
CA ALA A 86 -1.94 -29.25 2.49
C ALA A 86 -1.71 -28.31 3.69
N ILE A 87 -2.68 -27.43 4.00
CA ILE A 87 -2.61 -26.54 5.16
C ILE A 87 -2.64 -27.34 6.47
N HIS A 88 -3.49 -28.35 6.57
CA HIS A 88 -3.55 -29.19 7.77
C HIS A 88 -2.22 -29.95 8.01
N ARG A 89 -1.56 -30.42 6.95
CA ARG A 89 -0.20 -31.00 7.09
C ARG A 89 0.84 -29.99 7.58
N GLN A 90 0.71 -28.72 7.17
CA GLN A 90 1.61 -27.65 7.61
C GLN A 90 1.32 -27.18 9.05
N TYR A 91 0.05 -27.22 9.46
CA TYR A 91 -0.44 -26.80 10.76
C TYR A 91 -1.32 -27.88 11.41
N PRO A 92 -0.77 -29.05 11.83
CA PRO A 92 -1.55 -30.20 12.25
C PRO A 92 -2.39 -29.96 13.51
N GLU A 93 -1.94 -29.06 14.39
CA GLU A 93 -2.62 -28.73 15.64
C GLU A 93 -3.58 -27.53 15.50
N ALA A 94 -3.64 -26.88 14.33
CA ALA A 94 -4.47 -25.70 14.15
C ALA A 94 -5.93 -26.05 13.86
N GLU A 95 -6.83 -25.31 14.44
CA GLU A 95 -8.23 -25.30 14.06
C GLU A 95 -8.41 -24.44 12.82
N LEU A 96 -8.75 -25.08 11.70
CA LEU A 96 -8.93 -24.39 10.42
C LEU A 96 -10.35 -23.85 10.26
N TRP A 97 -10.46 -22.66 9.67
CA TRP A 97 -11.72 -22.05 9.25
C TRP A 97 -11.64 -21.60 7.79
N LEU A 98 -12.63 -22.01 6.99
CA LEU A 98 -12.76 -21.58 5.59
C LEU A 98 -13.76 -20.43 5.50
N LEU A 99 -13.29 -19.25 5.10
CA LEU A 99 -14.11 -18.04 4.96
C LEU A 99 -14.71 -17.99 3.56
N MET A 100 -16.03 -17.83 3.46
CA MET A 100 -16.73 -17.76 2.17
C MET A 100 -17.99 -16.89 2.18
N GLY A 101 -18.29 -16.28 1.03
CA GLY A 101 -19.53 -15.52 0.85
C GLY A 101 -20.74 -16.43 0.59
N THR A 102 -21.94 -15.83 0.65
CA THR A 102 -23.25 -16.48 0.49
C THR A 102 -23.29 -17.47 -0.68
N ASP A 103 -22.94 -17.04 -1.90
CA ASP A 103 -23.00 -17.86 -3.11
C ASP A 103 -22.22 -19.18 -2.98
N MET A 104 -21.04 -19.09 -2.37
CA MET A 104 -20.16 -20.24 -2.17
C MET A 104 -20.69 -21.17 -1.08
N PHE A 105 -21.23 -20.60 0.00
CA PHE A 105 -21.83 -21.36 1.08
C PHE A 105 -23.05 -22.16 0.63
N LEU A 106 -23.95 -21.54 -0.13
CA LEU A 106 -25.17 -22.19 -0.62
C LEU A 106 -24.90 -23.35 -1.57
N THR A 107 -23.74 -23.36 -2.22
CA THR A 107 -23.33 -24.42 -3.17
C THR A 107 -22.26 -25.36 -2.63
N LEU A 108 -21.84 -25.22 -1.38
CA LEU A 108 -20.73 -25.99 -0.79
C LEU A 108 -20.92 -27.51 -0.91
N HIS A 109 -22.15 -27.99 -0.79
CA HIS A 109 -22.49 -29.42 -0.92
C HIS A 109 -22.27 -30.02 -2.33
N LEU A 110 -22.09 -29.15 -3.34
CA LEU A 110 -21.78 -29.51 -4.73
C LEU A 110 -20.27 -29.47 -5.04
N TRP A 111 -19.45 -29.07 -4.09
CA TRP A 111 -18.01 -28.94 -4.30
C TRP A 111 -17.33 -30.30 -4.35
N HIS A 112 -16.08 -30.32 -4.82
CA HIS A 112 -15.27 -31.55 -4.80
C HIS A 112 -14.97 -31.91 -3.34
N GLU A 113 -15.32 -33.15 -2.97
CA GLU A 113 -15.13 -33.71 -1.63
C GLU A 113 -15.63 -32.83 -0.46
N PRO A 114 -16.91 -32.45 -0.42
CA PRO A 114 -17.42 -31.56 0.62
C PRO A 114 -17.28 -32.13 2.03
N GLY A 115 -17.33 -33.47 2.18
CA GLY A 115 -17.09 -34.14 3.46
C GLY A 115 -15.66 -33.96 3.98
N THR A 116 -14.66 -33.98 3.10
CA THR A 116 -13.26 -33.68 3.46
C THR A 116 -13.11 -32.23 3.90
N ILE A 117 -13.74 -31.31 3.17
CA ILE A 117 -13.72 -29.87 3.53
C ILE A 117 -14.29 -29.65 4.93
N LEU A 118 -15.50 -30.18 5.19
CA LEU A 118 -16.22 -29.99 6.46
C LEU A 118 -15.57 -30.70 7.67
N ARG A 119 -14.84 -31.78 7.41
CA ARG A 119 -14.05 -32.46 8.43
C ARG A 119 -12.80 -31.69 8.81
N LEU A 120 -12.10 -31.08 7.84
CA LEU A 120 -10.83 -30.40 8.05
C LEU A 120 -11.00 -28.96 8.54
N ALA A 121 -12.08 -28.28 8.12
CA ALA A 121 -12.27 -26.88 8.46
C ALA A 121 -13.69 -26.56 8.91
N GLY A 122 -13.84 -25.69 9.90
CA GLY A 122 -15.07 -24.97 10.14
C GLY A 122 -15.38 -24.03 8.97
N ILE A 123 -16.65 -23.78 8.70
CA ILE A 123 -17.08 -22.84 7.67
C ILE A 123 -17.51 -21.54 8.31
N CYS A 124 -16.92 -20.42 7.87
CA CYS A 124 -17.34 -19.08 8.25
C CYS A 124 -17.99 -18.42 7.03
N ALA A 125 -19.32 -18.36 7.02
CA ALA A 125 -20.08 -17.73 5.96
C ALA A 125 -20.40 -16.26 6.27
N PHE A 126 -20.37 -15.39 5.27
CA PHE A 126 -20.73 -13.99 5.40
C PHE A 126 -21.65 -13.52 4.30
N GLY A 127 -22.62 -12.64 4.66
CA GLY A 127 -23.52 -11.98 3.73
C GLY A 127 -22.81 -10.90 2.93
N ARG A 128 -23.21 -10.72 1.67
CA ARG A 128 -22.72 -9.64 0.78
C ARG A 128 -23.71 -8.51 0.62
N SER A 129 -24.99 -8.79 0.88
CA SER A 129 -26.08 -7.84 0.78
C SER A 129 -26.95 -7.84 2.03
N GLU A 130 -27.78 -6.81 2.20
CA GLU A 130 -28.78 -6.77 3.29
C GLU A 130 -29.79 -7.92 3.23
N GLN A 131 -29.96 -8.52 2.05
CA GLN A 131 -30.85 -9.67 1.84
C GLN A 131 -30.26 -10.98 2.33
N ASP A 132 -28.92 -11.04 2.53
CA ASP A 132 -28.18 -12.23 2.98
C ASP A 132 -28.27 -12.39 4.52
N GLY A 133 -29.48 -12.37 5.05
CA GLY A 133 -29.73 -12.58 6.47
C GLY A 133 -29.76 -14.06 6.88
N GLU A 134 -30.01 -14.32 8.15
CA GLU A 134 -30.10 -15.67 8.73
C GLU A 134 -31.06 -16.59 7.95
N ALA A 135 -32.16 -16.06 7.43
CA ALA A 135 -33.12 -16.84 6.63
C ALA A 135 -32.52 -17.46 5.37
N VAL A 136 -31.46 -16.87 4.80
CA VAL A 136 -30.74 -17.38 3.62
C VAL A 136 -29.77 -18.50 4.00
N PHE A 137 -29.10 -18.36 5.14
CA PHE A 137 -28.11 -19.33 5.62
C PHE A 137 -28.72 -20.55 6.31
N ALA A 138 -29.83 -20.39 7.03
CA ALA A 138 -30.41 -21.43 7.88
C ALA A 138 -30.71 -22.75 7.13
N PRO A 139 -31.36 -22.76 5.95
CA PRO A 139 -31.67 -24.01 5.24
C PRO A 139 -30.42 -24.81 4.86
N GLN A 140 -29.39 -24.13 4.35
CA GLN A 140 -28.13 -24.75 3.95
C GLN A 140 -27.36 -25.25 5.18
N ARG A 141 -27.33 -24.48 6.27
CA ARG A 141 -26.70 -24.88 7.53
C ARG A 141 -27.38 -26.13 8.10
N GLU A 142 -28.71 -26.19 8.11
CA GLU A 142 -29.47 -27.35 8.57
C GLU A 142 -29.18 -28.59 7.71
N PHE A 143 -29.17 -28.43 6.39
CA PHE A 143 -28.83 -29.50 5.46
C PHE A 143 -27.41 -30.05 5.71
N LEU A 144 -26.41 -29.16 5.82
CA LEU A 144 -25.02 -29.56 6.04
C LEU A 144 -24.85 -30.23 7.41
N SER A 145 -25.48 -29.71 8.48
CA SER A 145 -25.40 -30.30 9.83
C SER A 145 -26.07 -31.67 9.93
N LYS A 146 -27.13 -31.92 9.15
CA LYS A 146 -27.77 -33.25 9.07
C LYS A 146 -26.90 -34.25 8.30
N THR A 147 -26.27 -33.81 7.21
CA THR A 147 -25.47 -34.66 6.34
C THR A 147 -24.08 -34.93 6.92
N TYR A 148 -23.52 -33.94 7.61
CA TYR A 148 -22.18 -33.97 8.22
C TYR A 148 -22.28 -33.52 9.69
N PRO A 149 -22.57 -34.42 10.64
CA PRO A 149 -22.89 -34.08 12.01
C PRO A 149 -21.77 -33.31 12.75
N ASP A 150 -20.53 -33.52 12.37
CA ASP A 150 -19.36 -32.87 12.97
C ASP A 150 -19.00 -31.52 12.31
N ALA A 151 -19.81 -31.04 11.34
CA ALA A 151 -19.55 -29.79 10.65
C ALA A 151 -19.69 -28.58 11.57
N ARG A 152 -18.63 -27.76 11.64
CA ARG A 152 -18.62 -26.49 12.38
C ARG A 152 -18.98 -25.36 11.42
N ILE A 153 -20.07 -24.65 11.68
CA ILE A 153 -20.58 -23.61 10.79
C ILE A 153 -20.87 -22.35 11.62
N ALA A 154 -20.20 -21.26 11.28
CA ALA A 154 -20.44 -19.93 11.81
C ALA A 154 -20.92 -19.00 10.71
N THR A 155 -21.77 -18.05 11.06
CA THR A 155 -22.20 -16.95 10.19
C THR A 155 -21.76 -15.64 10.81
N ILE A 156 -21.19 -14.73 10.02
CA ILE A 156 -20.78 -13.41 10.47
C ILE A 156 -21.50 -12.33 9.68
N THR A 157 -21.82 -11.23 10.38
CA THR A 157 -22.38 -10.03 9.75
C THR A 157 -21.28 -9.00 9.56
N LEU A 158 -21.15 -8.46 8.36
CA LEU A 158 -20.14 -7.45 8.06
C LEU A 158 -20.61 -6.06 8.56
N PRO A 159 -19.74 -5.28 9.20
CA PRO A 159 -20.05 -3.94 9.70
C PRO A 159 -20.03 -2.91 8.55
N GLY A 160 -20.89 -3.01 7.60
CA GLY A 160 -20.94 -2.21 6.39
C GLY A 160 -20.92 -3.10 5.17
N LEU A 161 -22.02 -3.02 4.43
CA LEU A 161 -22.18 -3.82 3.23
C LEU A 161 -21.44 -3.16 2.07
N VAL A 162 -20.52 -3.88 1.50
CA VAL A 162 -19.90 -3.54 0.21
C VAL A 162 -20.55 -4.45 -0.83
N ASP A 163 -21.72 -4.00 -1.33
CA ASP A 163 -22.49 -4.76 -2.32
C ASP A 163 -21.84 -4.64 -3.70
N ILE A 164 -20.77 -5.35 -3.89
CA ILE A 164 -20.04 -5.46 -5.16
C ILE A 164 -19.46 -6.85 -5.34
N SER A 165 -19.59 -7.41 -6.52
CA SER A 165 -18.84 -8.58 -6.94
C SER A 165 -17.61 -8.20 -7.75
N SER A 166 -16.56 -9.04 -7.75
CA SER A 166 -15.40 -8.80 -8.62
C SER A 166 -15.77 -8.72 -10.11
N THR A 167 -16.86 -9.35 -10.53
CA THR A 167 -17.35 -9.26 -11.93
C THR A 167 -17.90 -7.89 -12.24
N GLN A 168 -18.81 -7.38 -11.42
CA GLN A 168 -19.35 -6.03 -11.55
C GLN A 168 -18.23 -4.98 -11.46
N LEU A 169 -17.28 -5.19 -10.54
CA LEU A 169 -16.16 -4.26 -10.37
C LEU A 169 -15.27 -4.19 -11.61
N ARG A 170 -15.00 -5.32 -12.29
CA ARG A 170 -14.26 -5.30 -13.58
C ARG A 170 -14.99 -4.52 -14.66
N GLU A 171 -16.32 -4.63 -14.73
CA GLU A 171 -17.14 -3.86 -15.69
C GLU A 171 -17.10 -2.35 -15.39
N LEU A 172 -17.09 -1.98 -14.11
CA LEU A 172 -16.96 -0.59 -13.68
C LEU A 172 -15.58 -0.04 -14.02
N LEU A 173 -14.50 -0.79 -13.71
CA LEU A 173 -13.13 -0.39 -13.99
C LEU A 173 -12.87 -0.16 -15.48
N ALA A 174 -13.41 -1.01 -16.36
CA ALA A 174 -13.34 -0.80 -17.82
C ALA A 174 -14.05 0.48 -18.29
N ARG A 175 -14.84 1.12 -17.44
CA ARG A 175 -15.53 2.40 -17.67
C ARG A 175 -14.98 3.53 -16.79
N GLU A 176 -13.77 3.37 -16.26
CA GLU A 176 -13.10 4.33 -15.36
C GLU A 176 -13.91 4.67 -14.09
N ARG A 177 -14.64 3.68 -13.56
CA ARG A 177 -15.49 3.78 -12.37
C ARG A 177 -15.13 2.68 -11.38
N GLY A 178 -15.70 2.71 -10.15
CA GLY A 178 -15.57 1.64 -9.17
C GLY A 178 -14.36 1.77 -8.23
N ARG A 179 -13.63 2.91 -8.27
CA ARG A 179 -12.51 3.17 -7.35
C ARG A 179 -12.93 3.15 -5.87
N GLU A 180 -14.18 3.54 -5.59
CA GLU A 180 -14.79 3.57 -4.26
C GLU A 180 -14.90 2.19 -3.60
N TYR A 181 -14.80 1.11 -4.38
CA TYR A 181 -14.83 -0.27 -3.89
C TYR A 181 -13.44 -0.86 -3.67
N LEU A 182 -12.38 -0.11 -3.92
CA LEU A 182 -11.01 -0.57 -3.86
C LEU A 182 -10.20 0.17 -2.79
N LEU A 183 -9.23 -0.52 -2.20
CA LEU A 183 -8.16 0.18 -1.49
C LEU A 183 -7.40 1.08 -2.46
N PRO A 184 -7.04 2.32 -2.09
CA PRO A 184 -6.27 3.20 -2.98
C PRO A 184 -5.01 2.54 -3.54
N SER A 185 -4.26 1.79 -2.72
CA SER A 185 -3.06 1.06 -3.17
C SER A 185 -3.34 -0.03 -4.20
N VAL A 186 -4.49 -0.69 -4.13
CA VAL A 186 -4.92 -1.69 -5.14
C VAL A 186 -5.37 -0.97 -6.41
N TYR A 187 -6.15 0.11 -6.29
CA TYR A 187 -6.58 0.90 -7.44
C TYR A 187 -5.40 1.51 -8.21
N GLY A 188 -4.46 2.13 -7.50
CA GLY A 188 -3.24 2.65 -8.10
C GLY A 188 -2.42 1.59 -8.83
N TYR A 189 -2.30 0.38 -8.25
CA TYR A 189 -1.65 -0.75 -8.91
C TYR A 189 -2.35 -1.14 -10.22
N ILE A 190 -3.68 -1.15 -10.23
CA ILE A 190 -4.51 -1.40 -11.43
C ILE A 190 -4.21 -0.36 -12.51
N LEU A 191 -4.19 0.92 -12.16
CA LEU A 191 -3.91 2.01 -13.09
C LEU A 191 -2.48 1.92 -13.65
N MET A 192 -1.47 1.76 -12.78
CA MET A 192 -0.06 1.67 -13.16
C MET A 192 0.24 0.51 -14.12
N ASN A 193 -0.51 -0.59 -14.00
CA ASN A 193 -0.33 -1.79 -14.82
C ASN A 193 -1.40 -1.96 -15.91
N ARG A 194 -2.30 -0.97 -16.09
CA ARG A 194 -3.37 -0.99 -17.09
C ARG A 194 -4.22 -2.25 -17.06
N LEU A 195 -4.58 -2.69 -15.85
CA LEU A 195 -5.37 -3.90 -15.67
C LEU A 195 -6.87 -3.62 -15.87
N TYR A 196 -7.64 -4.66 -16.18
CA TYR A 196 -9.11 -4.61 -16.30
C TYR A 196 -9.64 -3.59 -17.33
N GLY A 197 -8.87 -3.31 -18.38
CA GLY A 197 -9.28 -2.36 -19.41
C GLY A 197 -9.12 -0.89 -19.00
N THR A 198 -8.34 -0.60 -17.96
CA THR A 198 -7.98 0.77 -17.62
C THR A 198 -6.80 1.25 -18.48
N TYR A 199 -6.89 2.46 -19.01
CA TYR A 199 -5.84 3.06 -19.85
C TYR A 199 -5.55 4.50 -19.46
N PRO A 200 -5.19 4.79 -18.20
CA PRO A 200 -4.97 6.16 -17.76
C PRO A 200 -3.77 6.80 -18.47
N CYS A 201 -3.86 8.08 -18.72
CA CYS A 201 -2.70 8.89 -19.06
C CYS A 201 -1.95 9.24 -17.75
N LEU A 202 -0.91 8.49 -17.41
CA LEU A 202 -0.19 8.67 -16.13
C LEU A 202 0.43 10.08 -15.96
N LYS A 203 0.63 10.81 -17.07
CA LYS A 203 1.15 12.19 -17.05
C LYS A 203 0.10 13.26 -16.77
N HIS A 204 -1.15 12.89 -16.68
CA HIS A 204 -2.28 13.80 -16.47
C HIS A 204 -3.33 13.16 -15.57
N LEU A 205 -2.88 12.62 -14.42
CA LEU A 205 -3.78 12.04 -13.44
C LEU A 205 -4.43 13.15 -12.60
N GLU A 206 -5.69 12.97 -12.29
CA GLU A 206 -6.32 13.74 -11.22
C GLU A 206 -5.73 13.36 -9.86
N LEU A 207 -5.86 14.25 -8.86
CA LEU A 207 -5.27 14.03 -7.54
C LEU A 207 -5.63 12.68 -6.88
N PRO A 208 -6.89 12.19 -6.95
CA PRO A 208 -7.22 10.89 -6.37
C PRO A 208 -6.47 9.73 -7.02
N GLU A 209 -6.27 9.76 -8.34
CA GLU A 209 -5.51 8.75 -9.08
C GLU A 209 -4.01 8.85 -8.81
N LEU A 210 -3.47 10.07 -8.74
CA LEU A 210 -2.07 10.32 -8.41
C LEU A 210 -1.73 9.77 -7.01
N ARG A 211 -2.58 10.07 -6.00
CA ARG A 211 -2.44 9.50 -4.65
C ARG A 211 -2.51 7.98 -4.67
N ALA A 212 -3.50 7.41 -5.38
CA ALA A 212 -3.64 5.97 -5.48
C ALA A 212 -2.39 5.32 -6.10
N CYS A 213 -1.85 5.88 -7.18
CA CYS A 213 -0.62 5.41 -7.81
C CYS A 213 0.57 5.49 -6.85
N SER A 214 0.76 6.62 -6.17
CA SER A 214 1.81 6.77 -5.14
C SER A 214 1.67 5.73 -4.02
N TYR A 215 0.46 5.56 -3.45
CA TYR A 215 0.20 4.60 -2.38
C TYR A 215 0.37 3.15 -2.82
N SER A 216 0.25 2.86 -4.11
CA SER A 216 0.51 1.52 -4.65
C SER A 216 2.00 1.14 -4.67
N LEU A 217 2.88 2.11 -4.58
CA LEU A 217 4.34 1.96 -4.66
C LEU A 217 5.01 1.89 -3.28
N ILE A 218 4.27 2.18 -2.21
CA ILE A 218 4.77 2.21 -0.83
C ILE A 218 4.06 1.18 0.05
N ARG A 219 4.59 0.91 1.24
CA ARG A 219 3.93 0.12 2.27
C ARG A 219 2.79 0.90 2.91
N HIS A 220 1.71 0.22 3.30
CA HIS A 220 0.52 0.87 3.85
C HIS A 220 0.84 1.76 5.07
N LYS A 221 1.68 1.29 5.98
CA LYS A 221 2.15 2.06 7.15
C LYS A 221 2.80 3.40 6.81
N ARG A 222 3.25 3.60 5.56
CA ARG A 222 3.85 4.87 5.11
C ARG A 222 2.81 5.83 4.53
N VAL A 223 1.59 5.36 4.24
CA VAL A 223 0.53 6.19 3.64
C VAL A 223 0.19 7.39 4.53
N ALA A 224 0.01 7.17 5.84
CA ALA A 224 -0.29 8.26 6.78
C ALA A 224 0.80 9.35 6.78
N HIS A 225 2.07 8.95 6.69
CA HIS A 225 3.18 9.89 6.57
C HIS A 225 3.11 10.68 5.25
N VAL A 226 2.90 10.02 4.11
CA VAL A 226 2.81 10.71 2.81
C VAL A 226 1.64 11.70 2.79
N MET A 227 0.50 11.34 3.38
CA MET A 227 -0.64 12.25 3.56
C MET A 227 -0.26 13.45 4.45
N GLY A 228 0.45 13.21 5.55
CA GLY A 228 0.93 14.26 6.43
C GLY A 228 1.90 15.22 5.73
N VAL A 229 2.83 14.68 4.94
CA VAL A 229 3.77 15.50 4.14
C VAL A 229 3.03 16.32 3.08
N GLU A 230 2.07 15.74 2.37
CA GLU A 230 1.23 16.45 1.42
C GLU A 230 0.52 17.64 2.07
N GLU A 231 -0.17 17.40 3.20
CA GLU A 231 -0.89 18.45 3.91
C GLU A 231 0.03 19.55 4.42
N GLU A 232 1.17 19.18 5.02
CA GLU A 232 2.10 20.11 5.61
C GLU A 232 2.83 20.93 4.53
N ALA A 233 3.22 20.32 3.41
CA ALA A 233 3.81 21.02 2.27
C ALA A 233 2.84 22.07 1.70
N VAL A 234 1.56 21.76 1.57
CA VAL A 234 0.52 22.70 1.12
C VAL A 234 0.35 23.86 2.11
N LYS A 235 0.36 23.58 3.43
CA LYS A 235 0.27 24.63 4.46
C LYS A 235 1.48 25.58 4.41
N LEU A 236 2.68 25.02 4.36
CA LEU A 236 3.92 25.81 4.24
C LEU A 236 3.97 26.61 2.95
N ALA A 237 3.56 26.02 1.82
CA ALA A 237 3.50 26.73 0.54
C ALA A 237 2.56 27.94 0.59
N LYS A 238 1.37 27.79 1.14
CA LYS A 238 0.43 28.91 1.34
C LYS A 238 0.98 29.97 2.27
N PHE A 239 1.65 29.57 3.35
CA PHE A 239 2.20 30.48 4.34
C PHE A 239 3.37 31.31 3.76
N TRP A 240 4.26 30.68 3.01
CA TRP A 240 5.46 31.32 2.46
C TRP A 240 5.28 31.89 1.03
N GLY A 241 4.11 31.71 0.41
CA GLY A 241 3.80 32.26 -0.91
C GLY A 241 4.38 31.44 -2.08
N ALA A 242 4.61 30.13 -1.88
CA ALA A 242 4.90 29.20 -2.95
C ALA A 242 3.60 28.63 -3.56
N ASP A 243 3.71 27.96 -4.71
CA ASP A 243 2.57 27.28 -5.34
C ASP A 243 2.12 26.06 -4.52
N PRO A 244 0.89 26.04 -3.96
CA PRO A 244 0.41 24.94 -3.15
C PRO A 244 0.17 23.65 -3.94
N GLU A 245 -0.09 23.73 -5.25
CA GLU A 245 -0.32 22.52 -6.06
C GLU A 245 1.01 21.85 -6.41
N LEU A 246 2.07 22.59 -6.71
CA LEU A 246 3.40 22.03 -6.85
C LEU A 246 3.88 21.37 -5.55
N ALA A 247 3.63 22.02 -4.40
CA ALA A 247 3.96 21.46 -3.09
C ALA A 247 3.16 20.18 -2.79
N ARG A 248 1.88 20.15 -3.17
CA ARG A 248 1.01 18.98 -3.05
C ARG A 248 1.56 17.79 -3.84
N HIS A 249 1.85 17.99 -5.11
CA HIS A 249 2.37 16.95 -6.00
C HIS A 249 3.72 16.41 -5.51
N ALA A 250 4.61 17.31 -5.10
CA ALA A 250 5.89 16.95 -4.49
C ALA A 250 5.69 16.09 -3.22
N GLY A 251 4.79 16.50 -2.32
CA GLY A 251 4.45 15.75 -1.11
C GLY A 251 3.88 14.36 -1.38
N ILE A 252 2.98 14.21 -2.37
CA ILE A 252 2.41 12.92 -2.76
C ILE A 252 3.48 11.96 -3.29
N LEU A 253 4.48 12.45 -4.04
CA LEU A 253 5.40 11.62 -4.81
C LEU A 253 6.78 11.45 -4.17
N HIS A 254 7.15 12.22 -3.13
CA HIS A 254 8.52 12.26 -2.60
C HIS A 254 9.09 10.90 -2.22
N ASP A 255 8.27 10.01 -1.69
CA ASP A 255 8.67 8.69 -1.18
C ASP A 255 8.26 7.51 -2.08
N CYS A 256 7.75 7.75 -3.31
CA CYS A 256 7.16 6.73 -4.16
C CYS A 256 8.11 5.57 -4.54
N THR A 257 9.43 5.73 -4.38
CA THR A 257 10.42 4.67 -4.63
C THR A 257 11.14 4.18 -3.37
N LYS A 258 10.71 4.61 -2.20
CA LYS A 258 11.39 4.34 -0.91
C LYS A 258 11.58 2.86 -0.58
N TYR A 259 10.70 2.02 -1.07
CA TYR A 259 10.74 0.57 -0.80
C TYR A 259 11.36 -0.26 -1.93
N LEU A 260 11.90 0.40 -2.96
CA LEU A 260 12.71 -0.30 -3.95
C LEU A 260 14.06 -0.69 -3.34
N GLU A 261 14.48 -1.90 -3.66
CA GLU A 261 15.81 -2.39 -3.30
C GLU A 261 16.91 -1.67 -4.08
N LEU A 262 18.18 -1.90 -3.69
CA LEU A 262 19.33 -1.21 -4.28
C LEU A 262 19.41 -1.41 -5.81
N ALA A 263 19.32 -2.64 -6.29
CA ALA A 263 19.49 -2.94 -7.71
C ALA A 263 18.43 -2.27 -8.61
N PRO A 264 17.11 -2.29 -8.32
CA PRO A 264 16.12 -1.52 -9.04
C PRO A 264 16.36 -0.01 -9.01
N GLN A 265 16.79 0.56 -7.88
CA GLN A 265 17.10 1.99 -7.79
C GLN A 265 18.31 2.37 -8.64
N LEU A 266 19.39 1.60 -8.60
CA LEU A 266 20.56 1.80 -9.46
C LEU A 266 20.21 1.69 -10.94
N HIS A 267 19.34 0.74 -11.30
CA HIS A 267 18.85 0.61 -12.67
C HIS A 267 18.07 1.86 -13.13
N LEU A 268 17.20 2.41 -12.28
CA LEU A 268 16.48 3.66 -12.57
C LEU A 268 17.44 4.84 -12.72
N CYS A 269 18.43 4.99 -11.84
CA CYS A 269 19.44 6.03 -11.95
C CYS A 269 20.18 5.93 -13.28
N ALA A 270 20.67 4.74 -13.64
CA ALA A 270 21.35 4.52 -14.91
C ALA A 270 20.45 4.81 -16.13
N LYS A 271 19.17 4.36 -16.08
CA LYS A 271 18.18 4.60 -17.14
C LYS A 271 17.97 6.09 -17.42
N TYR A 272 17.99 6.92 -16.39
CA TYR A 272 17.73 8.36 -16.50
C TYR A 272 19.01 9.22 -16.46
N GLY A 273 20.19 8.59 -16.54
CA GLY A 273 21.46 9.29 -16.64
C GLY A 273 21.88 10.02 -15.39
N ILE A 274 21.45 9.56 -14.21
CA ILE A 274 21.82 10.14 -12.92
C ILE A 274 23.19 9.62 -12.50
N GLU A 275 24.14 10.55 -12.37
CA GLU A 275 25.46 10.26 -11.83
C GLU A 275 25.39 10.09 -10.30
N LEU A 276 26.02 9.03 -9.80
CA LEU A 276 26.05 8.67 -8.40
C LEU A 276 27.49 8.69 -7.89
N ASP A 277 27.68 9.26 -6.72
CA ASP A 277 28.96 9.15 -6.01
C ASP A 277 29.16 7.77 -5.35
N ALA A 278 30.34 7.57 -4.75
CA ALA A 278 30.70 6.29 -4.13
C ALA A 278 29.83 5.93 -2.90
N LEU A 279 29.27 6.91 -2.20
CA LEU A 279 28.36 6.71 -1.07
C LEU A 279 26.97 6.32 -1.58
N GLU A 280 26.45 7.04 -2.55
CA GLU A 280 25.13 6.83 -3.14
C GLU A 280 24.99 5.44 -3.79
N GLN A 281 26.06 4.95 -4.44
CA GLN A 281 26.07 3.60 -5.04
C GLN A 281 25.83 2.46 -4.04
N LYS A 282 25.92 2.72 -2.73
CA LYS A 282 25.75 1.73 -1.66
C LYS A 282 24.62 2.08 -0.68
N ALA A 283 24.10 3.29 -0.78
CA ALA A 283 23.17 3.85 0.21
C ALA A 283 21.73 3.92 -0.32
N VAL A 284 21.00 2.79 -0.27
CA VAL A 284 19.60 2.67 -0.71
C VAL A 284 18.74 3.85 -0.24
N LYS A 285 18.96 4.32 1.01
CA LYS A 285 18.19 5.40 1.61
C LYS A 285 18.39 6.76 0.94
N LEU A 286 19.52 6.97 0.26
CA LEU A 286 19.78 8.22 -0.46
C LEU A 286 19.18 8.21 -1.86
N LEU A 287 19.06 7.02 -2.46
CA LEU A 287 18.64 6.90 -3.86
C LEU A 287 17.15 7.16 -4.08
N HIS A 288 16.28 6.94 -3.06
CA HIS A 288 14.84 7.07 -3.28
C HIS A 288 14.41 8.50 -3.65
N SER A 289 15.10 9.53 -3.20
CA SER A 289 14.80 10.90 -3.62
C SER A 289 15.10 11.12 -5.10
N LYS A 290 16.22 10.61 -5.58
CA LYS A 290 16.62 10.70 -6.99
C LYS A 290 15.69 9.87 -7.90
N THR A 291 15.44 8.63 -7.54
CA THR A 291 14.56 7.75 -8.31
C THR A 291 13.09 8.17 -8.21
N GLY A 292 12.64 8.71 -7.07
CA GLY A 292 11.32 9.31 -6.90
C GLY A 292 11.11 10.53 -7.78
N ALA A 293 12.10 11.42 -7.85
CA ALA A 293 12.10 12.55 -8.76
C ALA A 293 12.00 12.11 -10.24
N CYS A 294 12.72 11.05 -10.62
CA CYS A 294 12.61 10.47 -11.96
C CYS A 294 11.21 9.91 -12.23
N MET A 295 10.61 9.22 -11.26
CA MET A 295 9.23 8.76 -11.39
C MET A 295 8.27 9.94 -11.55
N ALA A 296 8.40 11.00 -10.74
CA ALA A 296 7.57 12.19 -10.85
C ALA A 296 7.64 12.80 -12.25
N ARG A 297 8.83 13.07 -12.79
CA ARG A 297 9.02 13.70 -14.08
C ARG A 297 8.63 12.79 -15.26
N TYR A 298 9.20 11.61 -15.33
CA TYR A 298 9.16 10.78 -16.54
C TYR A 298 7.93 9.87 -16.62
N VAL A 299 7.35 9.49 -15.49
CA VAL A 299 6.15 8.66 -15.42
C VAL A 299 4.90 9.51 -15.21
N PHE A 300 4.93 10.41 -14.22
CA PHE A 300 3.76 11.22 -13.87
C PHE A 300 3.70 12.58 -14.58
N GLY A 301 4.78 13.01 -15.25
CA GLY A 301 4.79 14.22 -16.05
C GLY A 301 4.92 15.52 -15.25
N GLU A 302 5.39 15.42 -14.03
CA GLU A 302 5.57 16.57 -13.16
C GLU A 302 6.63 17.56 -13.68
N PRO A 303 6.46 18.86 -13.41
CA PRO A 303 7.39 19.90 -13.85
C PRO A 303 8.72 19.83 -13.09
N ASP A 304 9.68 20.62 -13.59
CA ASP A 304 11.05 20.63 -13.07
C ASP A 304 11.12 21.06 -11.60
N GLU A 305 10.26 21.95 -11.16
CA GLU A 305 10.20 22.40 -9.78
C GLU A 305 9.84 21.25 -8.81
N VAL A 306 8.88 20.42 -9.18
CA VAL A 306 8.50 19.22 -8.40
C VAL A 306 9.63 18.19 -8.43
N TYR A 307 10.25 17.98 -9.61
CA TYR A 307 11.41 17.10 -9.74
C TYR A 307 12.55 17.52 -8.81
N GLU A 308 12.95 18.80 -8.84
CA GLU A 308 14.05 19.32 -8.01
C GLU A 308 13.73 19.18 -6.52
N ALA A 309 12.53 19.56 -6.09
CA ALA A 309 12.14 19.43 -4.69
C ALA A 309 12.24 17.96 -4.21
N ILE A 310 11.73 17.00 -4.98
CA ILE A 310 11.82 15.59 -4.64
C ILE A 310 13.28 15.10 -4.67
N PHE A 311 14.08 15.52 -5.66
CA PHE A 311 15.45 15.08 -5.83
C PHE A 311 16.33 15.40 -4.62
N TRP A 312 16.09 16.55 -3.99
CA TRP A 312 16.89 17.06 -2.89
C TRP A 312 16.28 16.90 -1.50
N HIS A 313 15.08 16.34 -1.37
CA HIS A 313 14.38 16.30 -0.07
C HIS A 313 15.10 15.47 1.01
N THR A 314 16.02 14.56 0.62
CA THR A 314 16.75 13.71 1.60
C THR A 314 18.06 14.36 2.07
N THR A 315 18.81 14.97 1.16
CA THR A 315 20.15 15.50 1.46
C THR A 315 20.19 17.01 1.62
N GLY A 316 19.23 17.71 1.04
CA GLY A 316 19.35 19.13 0.75
C GLY A 316 20.42 19.39 -0.32
N LYS A 317 20.64 20.65 -0.63
CA LYS A 317 21.72 21.17 -1.48
C LYS A 317 22.02 22.63 -1.09
N ALA A 318 23.14 23.19 -1.54
CA ALA A 318 23.30 24.63 -1.58
C ALA A 318 22.26 25.26 -2.52
N ASP A 319 21.86 26.50 -2.26
CA ASP A 319 20.91 27.27 -3.08
C ASP A 319 19.54 26.60 -3.31
N MET A 320 18.95 26.05 -2.23
CA MET A 320 17.61 25.47 -2.28
C MET A 320 16.57 26.54 -2.62
N THR A 321 15.69 26.20 -3.57
CA THR A 321 14.50 27.00 -3.86
C THR A 321 13.52 27.00 -2.70
N LEU A 322 12.51 27.86 -2.75
CA LEU A 322 11.48 27.88 -1.70
C LEU A 322 10.73 26.54 -1.64
N LEU A 323 10.41 25.92 -2.79
CA LEU A 323 9.72 24.63 -2.84
C LEU A 323 10.60 23.49 -2.30
N ASP A 324 11.93 23.51 -2.60
CA ASP A 324 12.88 22.52 -2.06
C ASP A 324 12.86 22.55 -0.51
N LYS A 325 12.93 23.77 0.08
CA LYS A 325 12.88 23.96 1.54
C LYS A 325 11.55 23.51 2.13
N ILE A 326 10.43 23.84 1.46
CA ILE A 326 9.09 23.47 1.90
C ILE A 326 8.94 21.94 1.96
N LEU A 327 9.33 21.23 0.91
CA LEU A 327 9.22 19.77 0.90
C LEU A 327 10.15 19.12 1.94
N TYR A 328 11.40 19.58 2.02
CA TYR A 328 12.36 19.08 3.02
C TYR A 328 11.80 19.23 4.43
N MET A 329 11.27 20.42 4.76
CA MET A 329 10.71 20.68 6.08
C MET A 329 9.40 19.94 6.31
N ALA A 330 8.51 19.82 5.31
CA ALA A 330 7.26 19.08 5.43
C ALA A 330 7.50 17.60 5.77
N ASP A 331 8.48 16.93 5.12
CA ASP A 331 8.88 15.57 5.47
C ASP A 331 9.40 15.47 6.92
N TYR A 332 10.07 16.52 7.39
CA TYR A 332 10.68 16.53 8.72
C TYR A 332 9.65 16.76 9.84
N ILE A 333 8.61 17.59 9.61
CA ILE A 333 7.70 18.09 10.65
C ILE A 333 6.24 17.66 10.53
N GLU A 334 5.90 16.83 9.55
CA GLU A 334 4.50 16.39 9.33
C GLU A 334 3.87 15.83 10.63
N PRO A 335 2.52 15.87 10.76
CA PRO A 335 1.85 15.62 12.04
C PRO A 335 2.16 14.28 12.72
N ASN A 336 2.52 13.24 11.95
CA ASN A 336 2.83 11.92 12.51
C ASN A 336 4.31 11.77 12.94
N ARG A 337 5.13 12.82 12.76
CA ARG A 337 6.50 12.83 13.28
C ARG A 337 6.49 13.09 14.78
N ASP A 338 7.15 12.20 15.51
CA ASP A 338 7.34 12.30 16.96
C ASP A 338 8.80 11.97 17.30
N PHE A 339 9.58 13.01 17.55
CA PHE A 339 10.97 12.93 18.01
C PHE A 339 11.33 14.18 18.81
N GLU A 340 12.38 14.08 19.60
CA GLU A 340 12.84 15.19 20.44
C GLU A 340 13.21 16.41 19.59
N GLY A 341 12.60 17.56 19.88
CA GLY A 341 12.85 18.82 19.16
C GLY A 341 11.92 19.08 17.97
N VAL A 342 11.02 18.16 17.58
CA VAL A 342 10.10 18.36 16.45
C VAL A 342 9.22 19.60 16.62
N GLU A 343 8.77 19.91 17.84
CA GLU A 343 7.95 21.08 18.12
C GLU A 343 8.72 22.41 17.92
N ARG A 344 10.02 22.41 18.18
CA ARG A 344 10.87 23.58 17.85
C ARG A 344 10.96 23.77 16.34
N LEU A 345 11.16 22.68 15.59
CA LEU A 345 11.18 22.70 14.13
C LEU A 345 9.84 23.19 13.55
N ARG A 346 8.71 22.67 14.07
CA ARG A 346 7.36 23.14 13.67
C ARG A 346 7.19 24.62 13.85
N ARG A 347 7.59 25.18 14.98
CA ARG A 347 7.51 26.65 15.21
C ARG A 347 8.41 27.42 14.25
N LEU A 348 9.67 26.99 14.08
CA LEU A 348 10.61 27.66 13.19
C LEU A 348 10.15 27.62 11.74
N ALA A 349 9.58 26.51 11.26
CA ALA A 349 9.09 26.39 9.91
C ALA A 349 8.02 27.43 9.52
N TYR A 350 7.32 28.00 10.50
CA TYR A 350 6.34 29.08 10.33
C TYR A 350 6.80 30.47 10.84
N THR A 351 8.07 30.60 11.22
CA THR A 351 8.62 31.91 11.64
C THR A 351 9.87 32.26 10.85
N ASP A 352 10.77 31.32 10.63
CA ASP A 352 12.00 31.48 9.85
C ASP A 352 12.36 30.14 9.21
N LEU A 353 12.03 30.01 7.94
CA LEU A 353 12.23 28.75 7.21
C LEU A 353 13.72 28.39 7.05
N ASP A 354 14.61 29.38 6.94
CA ASP A 354 16.05 29.14 6.82
C ASP A 354 16.66 28.66 8.15
N GLN A 355 16.19 29.18 9.29
CA GLN A 355 16.57 28.65 10.59
C GLN A 355 16.01 27.22 10.82
N ALA A 356 14.77 26.95 10.40
CA ALA A 356 14.21 25.61 10.46
C ALA A 356 15.06 24.61 9.63
N MET A 357 15.43 25.03 8.41
CA MET A 357 16.32 24.24 7.53
C MET A 357 17.68 23.98 8.19
N LEU A 358 18.33 25.00 8.75
CA LEU A 358 19.62 24.85 9.43
C LEU A 358 19.51 23.87 10.60
N LEU A 359 18.48 23.99 11.44
CA LEU A 359 18.25 23.07 12.56
C LEU A 359 18.00 21.64 12.09
N GLY A 360 17.20 21.44 11.03
CA GLY A 360 16.92 20.12 10.45
C GLY A 360 18.19 19.46 9.88
N VAL A 361 18.99 20.23 9.13
CA VAL A 361 20.25 19.75 8.55
C VAL A 361 21.26 19.41 9.66
N GLU A 362 21.42 20.25 10.70
CA GLU A 362 22.31 19.95 11.82
C GLU A 362 21.84 18.74 12.64
N SER A 363 20.53 18.56 12.80
CA SER A 363 19.99 17.37 13.45
C SER A 363 20.29 16.09 12.64
N THR A 364 20.17 16.15 11.30
CA THR A 364 20.56 15.05 10.41
C THR A 364 22.05 14.72 10.52
N ILE A 365 22.92 15.76 10.50
CA ILE A 365 24.38 15.55 10.63
C ILE A 365 24.70 14.88 11.95
N ARG A 366 24.17 15.37 13.06
CA ARG A 366 24.37 14.81 14.40
C ARG A 366 23.90 13.35 14.47
N GLU A 367 22.71 13.03 13.97
CA GLU A 367 22.22 11.64 13.94
C GLU A 367 23.16 10.71 13.15
N MET A 368 23.66 11.17 12.00
CA MET A 368 24.59 10.37 11.20
C MET A 368 25.92 10.15 11.92
N GLU A 369 26.47 11.20 12.55
CA GLU A 369 27.71 11.11 13.36
C GLU A 369 27.55 10.16 14.55
N GLU A 370 26.46 10.26 15.31
CA GLU A 370 26.16 9.37 16.44
C GLU A 370 26.04 7.90 16.01
N ARG A 371 25.54 7.66 14.81
CA ARG A 371 25.39 6.33 14.23
C ARG A 371 26.67 5.84 13.52
N GLY A 372 27.72 6.64 13.43
CA GLY A 372 28.93 6.32 12.69
C GLY A 372 28.71 6.13 11.18
N VAL A 373 27.69 6.80 10.60
CA VAL A 373 27.33 6.74 9.18
C VAL A 373 27.87 7.99 8.48
N PRO A 374 28.47 7.87 7.28
CA PRO A 374 28.96 9.03 6.54
C PRO A 374 27.83 10.03 6.23
N VAL A 375 28.09 11.31 6.46
CA VAL A 375 27.21 12.40 6.05
C VAL A 375 27.44 12.70 4.57
N HIS A 376 26.36 12.81 3.80
CA HIS A 376 26.44 13.13 2.37
C HIS A 376 26.98 14.55 2.16
N ILE A 377 27.83 14.74 1.14
CA ILE A 377 28.48 16.03 0.86
C ILE A 377 27.44 17.16 0.64
N ASN A 378 26.31 16.88 -0.01
CA ASN A 378 25.26 17.87 -0.25
C ASN A 378 24.65 18.38 1.05
N THR A 379 24.52 17.55 2.08
CA THR A 379 24.02 17.96 3.41
C THR A 379 25.00 18.93 4.08
N ILE A 380 26.30 18.66 3.95
CA ILE A 380 27.35 19.59 4.44
C ILE A 380 27.31 20.91 3.67
N GLN A 381 27.17 20.85 2.34
CA GLN A 381 27.07 22.05 1.49
C GLN A 381 25.79 22.85 1.78
N ALA A 382 24.66 22.20 2.02
CA ALA A 382 23.42 22.86 2.42
C ALA A 382 23.58 23.63 3.73
N ARG A 383 24.20 23.01 4.75
CA ARG A 383 24.55 23.64 6.01
C ARG A 383 25.45 24.87 5.81
N GLN A 384 26.55 24.70 5.09
CA GLN A 384 27.52 25.78 4.86
C GLN A 384 26.87 26.97 4.14
N TRP A 385 26.05 26.69 3.11
CA TRP A 385 25.33 27.71 2.36
C TRP A 385 24.39 28.54 3.25
N LEU A 386 23.68 27.93 4.20
CA LEU A 386 22.83 28.66 5.17
C LEU A 386 23.66 29.51 6.09
N LEU A 387 24.79 29.02 6.62
CA LEU A 387 25.69 29.75 7.50
C LEU A 387 26.34 30.95 6.79
N ASP A 388 26.74 30.79 5.54
CA ASP A 388 27.35 31.87 4.72
C ASP A 388 26.36 33.02 4.46
N ARG A 389 25.06 32.73 4.49
CA ARG A 389 23.96 33.72 4.41
C ARG A 389 23.65 34.40 5.76
N GLY A 390 24.38 34.02 6.79
CA GLY A 390 24.21 34.60 8.11
C GLY A 390 23.08 33.99 8.95
N VAL A 391 22.52 32.83 8.52
CA VAL A 391 21.51 32.10 9.31
C VAL A 391 22.16 31.58 10.57
N LYS A 392 21.53 31.83 11.73
CA LYS A 392 22.02 31.39 13.05
C LYS A 392 20.88 30.75 13.81
N LEU A 393 21.17 29.67 14.53
CA LEU A 393 20.23 29.12 15.49
C LEU A 393 20.27 29.96 16.77
N GLU A 394 19.12 30.48 17.15
CA GLU A 394 18.97 31.10 18.50
C GLU A 394 18.93 29.95 19.55
N GLU A 395 19.59 30.17 20.68
CA GLU A 395 19.69 29.23 21.80
C GLU A 395 18.31 28.92 22.43
#